data_7a05c5eb8e283b987320f01f296e790c
#
_entry.id   7a05c5eb8e283b987320f01f296e790c
#
_cell.length_a   1.000
_cell.length_b   1.000
_cell.length_c   1.000
_cell.angle_alpha   90.00
_cell.angle_beta   90.00
_cell.angle_gamma   90.00
#
_symmetry.space_group_name_H-M   'P 1'
#
loop_
_entity.id
_entity.type
_entity.pdbx_description
1 polymer ?
#
loop_
_entity_poly.entity_id
_entity_poly.type
_entity_poly.pdbx_seq_one_letter_code
_entity_poly.pdbx_strand_id
1 'polypeptide(L)'
;MTYIPLVYGMTIGEYANMINKEGWLENKVVADLTVIPMENYNHQKDYILPIRPSPNLPNNTSIYLYPSLGLFEGTNVNAGRGTEFQFQRYGASFLDSTKYNFKYTPLPNFGSKDPKENGKICFGKDLSQTPKTNTVNLDYILDAYKNTTDKSLFFNTSGFTRHAGTKELQKQIEAGLSQ
;
A
#
# COMPACT_ATOMS: atom_id res chain seq x y z
N MET A 1 -1.37 -6.78 20.91
CA MET A 1 -1.37 -6.16 19.57
C MET A 1 -2.50 -5.15 19.57
N THR A 2 -2.21 -3.90 19.30
CA THR A 2 -3.22 -2.81 19.29
C THR A 2 -3.82 -2.70 17.89
N TYR A 3 -5.14 -2.65 17.81
CA TYR A 3 -5.85 -2.55 16.54
C TYR A 3 -5.95 -1.07 16.13
N ILE A 4 -5.10 -0.65 15.20
CA ILE A 4 -5.11 0.70 14.65
C ILE A 4 -5.38 0.59 13.14
N PRO A 5 -6.29 1.41 12.60
CA PRO A 5 -6.50 1.48 11.14
C PRO A 5 -5.19 1.82 10.42
N LEU A 6 -4.99 1.26 9.23
CA LEU A 6 -3.80 1.55 8.41
C LEU A 6 -3.67 3.04 8.08
N VAL A 7 -4.82 3.71 7.89
CA VAL A 7 -4.90 5.17 7.73
C VAL A 7 -5.53 5.74 9.01
N TYR A 8 -4.70 6.06 9.99
CA TYR A 8 -5.15 6.36 11.35
C TYR A 8 -5.37 7.86 11.65
N GLY A 9 -5.06 8.77 10.75
CA GLY A 9 -5.43 10.19 10.84
C GLY A 9 -4.82 10.98 12.01
N MET A 10 -3.82 10.47 12.71
CA MET A 10 -3.11 11.13 13.80
C MET A 10 -1.70 11.55 13.38
N THR A 11 -1.17 12.60 13.97
CA THR A 11 0.27 12.87 13.92
C THR A 11 1.02 11.83 14.72
N ILE A 12 2.32 11.68 14.44
CA ILE A 12 3.17 10.74 15.20
C ILE A 12 3.21 11.09 16.70
N GLY A 13 3.18 12.38 17.03
CA GLY A 13 3.15 12.84 18.42
C GLY A 13 1.83 12.51 19.13
N GLU A 14 0.68 12.66 18.45
CA GLU A 14 -0.62 12.26 18.98
C GLU A 14 -0.69 10.76 19.18
N TYR A 15 -0.19 9.98 18.21
CA TYR A 15 -0.12 8.53 18.32
C TYR A 15 0.77 8.10 19.50
N ALA A 16 1.96 8.70 19.66
CA ALA A 16 2.84 8.41 20.77
C ALA A 16 2.20 8.73 22.13
N ASN A 17 1.50 9.88 22.24
CA ASN A 17 0.74 10.22 23.44
C ASN A 17 -0.36 9.22 23.75
N MET A 18 -1.10 8.76 22.71
CA MET A 18 -2.17 7.79 22.86
C MET A 18 -1.63 6.47 23.43
N ILE A 19 -0.62 5.87 22.79
CA ILE A 19 -0.09 4.58 23.27
C ILE A 19 0.50 4.67 24.68
N ASN A 20 1.09 5.80 25.02
CA ASN A 20 1.65 6.04 26.34
C ASN A 20 0.56 6.15 27.42
N LYS A 21 -0.52 6.91 27.14
CA LYS A 21 -1.63 7.11 28.07
C LYS A 21 -2.53 5.88 28.22
N GLU A 22 -2.74 5.14 27.14
CA GLU A 22 -3.55 3.91 27.14
C GLU A 22 -2.80 2.71 27.75
N GLY A 23 -1.55 2.88 28.14
CA GLY A 23 -0.74 1.83 28.75
C GLY A 23 -0.41 0.68 27.78
N TRP A 24 -0.23 0.99 26.49
CA TRP A 24 0.06 0.00 25.44
C TRP A 24 1.54 -0.33 25.31
N LEU A 25 2.40 0.39 26.04
CA LEU A 25 3.81 0.05 26.10
C LEU A 25 4.02 -1.26 26.89
N GLU A 26 5.08 -1.96 26.56
CA GLU A 26 5.45 -3.20 27.22
C GLU A 26 5.60 -2.98 28.74
N ASN A 27 5.10 -3.94 29.53
CA ASN A 27 5.06 -3.86 30.99
C ASN A 27 4.32 -2.63 31.55
N LYS A 28 3.46 -1.98 30.74
CA LYS A 28 2.74 -0.75 31.09
C LYS A 28 3.66 0.39 31.56
N VAL A 29 4.87 0.41 31.03
CA VAL A 29 5.79 1.51 31.28
C VAL A 29 5.18 2.82 30.78
N VAL A 30 5.33 3.88 31.56
CA VAL A 30 4.96 5.24 31.14
C VAL A 30 6.24 5.97 30.75
N ALA A 31 6.33 6.39 29.50
CA ALA A 31 7.46 7.19 29.03
C ALA A 31 7.30 8.66 29.42
N ASP A 32 8.40 9.31 29.80
CA ASP A 32 8.46 10.77 29.86
C ASP A 32 8.55 11.31 28.43
N LEU A 33 7.43 11.83 27.93
CA LEU A 33 7.25 12.17 26.52
C LEU A 33 6.96 13.66 26.37
N THR A 34 7.85 14.34 25.65
CA THR A 34 7.63 15.71 25.19
C THR A 34 7.43 15.72 23.69
N VAL A 35 6.26 16.17 23.23
CA VAL A 35 5.95 16.35 21.82
C VAL A 35 6.17 17.79 21.41
N ILE A 36 7.01 18.02 20.41
CA ILE A 36 7.19 19.33 19.80
C ILE A 36 6.25 19.42 18.59
N PRO A 37 5.20 20.26 18.64
CA PRO A 37 4.22 20.37 17.56
C PRO A 37 4.82 21.04 16.32
N MET A 38 4.29 20.66 15.15
CA MET A 38 4.57 21.40 13.92
C MET A 38 3.82 22.74 13.90
N GLU A 39 4.51 23.80 13.49
CA GLU A 39 3.89 25.09 13.25
C GLU A 39 3.05 25.06 11.97
N ASN A 40 1.95 25.83 11.97
CA ASN A 40 1.08 26.02 10.80
C ASN A 40 0.44 24.74 10.22
N TYR A 41 0.34 23.67 11.00
CA TYR A 41 -0.30 22.42 10.64
C TYR A 41 -1.58 22.18 11.45
N ASN A 42 -2.59 21.61 10.80
CA ASN A 42 -3.75 20.99 11.44
C ASN A 42 -4.30 19.86 10.56
N HIS A 43 -5.16 18.98 11.11
CA HIS A 43 -5.68 17.80 10.44
C HIS A 43 -6.57 18.11 9.21
N GLN A 44 -7.05 19.33 9.04
CA GLN A 44 -7.88 19.74 7.91
C GLN A 44 -7.05 20.26 6.74
N LYS A 45 -5.76 20.49 6.96
CA LYS A 45 -4.86 21.06 5.96
C LYS A 45 -4.24 19.95 5.12
N ASP A 46 -4.36 20.06 3.81
CA ASP A 46 -3.57 19.24 2.91
C ASP A 46 -2.10 19.60 3.05
N TYR A 47 -1.28 18.60 3.33
CA TYR A 47 0.16 18.76 3.39
C TYR A 47 0.81 18.06 2.21
N ILE A 48 1.48 18.85 1.37
CA ILE A 48 2.27 18.33 0.26
C ILE A 48 3.69 18.19 0.76
N LEU A 49 4.22 16.96 0.76
CA LEU A 49 5.58 16.73 1.19
C LEU A 49 6.57 17.43 0.23
N PRO A 50 7.46 18.31 0.74
CA PRO A 50 8.45 19.00 -0.08
C PRO A 50 9.54 18.06 -0.59
N ILE A 51 9.74 16.95 0.10
CA ILE A 51 10.72 15.90 -0.23
C ILE A 51 9.97 14.58 -0.30
N ARG A 52 10.16 13.82 -1.37
CA ARG A 52 9.57 12.49 -1.51
C ARG A 52 10.05 11.56 -0.38
N PRO A 53 9.16 10.82 0.29
CA PRO A 53 9.51 9.98 1.42
C PRO A 53 10.28 8.71 1.02
N SER A 54 10.22 8.33 -0.26
CA SER A 54 10.88 7.13 -0.80
C SER A 54 11.17 7.32 -2.30
N PRO A 55 12.21 6.68 -2.85
CA PRO A 55 12.40 6.58 -4.29
C PRO A 55 11.20 6.00 -5.04
N ASN A 56 10.39 5.17 -4.36
CA ASN A 56 9.19 4.57 -4.92
C ASN A 56 7.89 5.33 -4.57
N LEU A 57 7.97 6.49 -3.95
CA LEU A 57 6.83 7.39 -3.71
C LEU A 57 7.16 8.77 -4.30
N PRO A 58 7.15 8.90 -5.65
CA PRO A 58 7.69 10.07 -6.32
C PRO A 58 6.82 11.34 -6.19
N ASN A 59 5.53 11.17 -5.90
CA ASN A 59 4.57 12.27 -5.85
C ASN A 59 3.40 11.96 -4.90
N ASN A 60 2.51 12.92 -4.69
CA ASN A 60 1.38 12.79 -3.79
C ASN A 60 0.38 11.71 -4.21
N THR A 61 0.17 11.49 -5.51
CA THR A 61 -0.72 10.43 -6.00
C THR A 61 -0.23 9.06 -5.53
N SER A 62 1.08 8.79 -5.62
CA SER A 62 1.67 7.55 -5.11
C SER A 62 1.50 7.42 -3.59
N ILE A 63 1.64 8.54 -2.85
CA ILE A 63 1.47 8.54 -1.38
C ILE A 63 0.02 8.23 -0.99
N TYR A 64 -0.96 8.84 -1.66
CA TYR A 64 -2.39 8.59 -1.38
C TYR A 64 -2.83 7.18 -1.75
N LEU A 65 -2.29 6.61 -2.82
CA LEU A 65 -2.59 5.25 -3.25
C LEU A 65 -1.81 4.17 -2.47
N TYR A 66 -0.71 4.54 -1.81
CA TYR A 66 0.16 3.59 -1.13
C TYR A 66 -0.55 2.70 -0.10
N PRO A 67 -1.46 3.20 0.77
CA PRO A 67 -2.17 2.35 1.72
C PRO A 67 -2.95 1.20 1.06
N SER A 68 -3.48 1.43 -0.14
CA SER A 68 -4.20 0.42 -0.92
C SER A 68 -3.26 -0.47 -1.74
N LEU A 69 -2.32 0.12 -2.47
CA LEU A 69 -1.42 -0.61 -3.38
C LEU A 69 -0.24 -1.25 -2.66
N GLY A 70 0.08 -0.83 -1.45
CA GLY A 70 1.08 -1.48 -0.60
C GLY A 70 0.74 -2.93 -0.27
N LEU A 71 -0.54 -3.31 -0.26
CA LEU A 71 -0.97 -4.69 -0.09
C LEU A 71 -0.41 -5.62 -1.19
N PHE A 72 -0.20 -5.10 -2.41
CA PHE A 72 0.42 -5.86 -3.49
C PHE A 72 1.88 -6.26 -3.20
N GLU A 73 2.55 -5.62 -2.27
CA GLU A 73 3.91 -6.04 -1.88
C GLU A 73 3.94 -7.45 -1.30
N GLY A 74 2.83 -7.87 -0.69
CA GLY A 74 2.63 -9.25 -0.22
C GLY A 74 2.13 -10.25 -1.28
N THR A 75 2.04 -9.83 -2.53
CA THR A 75 1.62 -10.66 -3.68
C THR A 75 2.73 -10.71 -4.74
N ASN A 76 2.50 -11.46 -5.81
CA ASN A 76 3.39 -11.47 -6.98
C ASN A 76 3.00 -10.42 -8.05
N VAL A 77 1.91 -9.68 -7.83
CA VAL A 77 1.51 -8.56 -8.69
C VAL A 77 2.47 -7.39 -8.50
N ASN A 78 2.87 -6.75 -9.58
CA ASN A 78 3.69 -5.54 -9.56
C ASN A 78 2.82 -4.33 -9.25
N ALA A 79 3.25 -3.46 -8.33
CA ALA A 79 2.59 -2.20 -7.96
C ALA A 79 3.27 -0.97 -8.61
N GLY A 80 3.66 -1.07 -9.88
CA GLY A 80 4.29 0.01 -10.63
C GLY A 80 5.78 0.21 -10.34
N ARG A 81 6.40 -0.55 -9.46
CA ARG A 81 7.84 -0.50 -9.21
C ARG A 81 8.59 -0.96 -10.46
N GLY A 82 9.70 -0.29 -10.78
CA GLY A 82 10.37 -0.49 -12.06
C GLY A 82 9.73 0.28 -13.23
N THR A 83 8.91 1.28 -12.94
CA THR A 83 8.38 2.29 -13.87
C THR A 83 8.49 3.68 -13.25
N GLU A 84 8.12 4.73 -13.99
CA GLU A 84 8.03 6.10 -13.47
C GLU A 84 6.72 6.36 -12.66
N PHE A 85 5.85 5.35 -12.53
CA PHE A 85 4.54 5.44 -11.88
C PHE A 85 4.43 4.46 -10.71
N GLN A 86 5.43 4.45 -9.85
CA GLN A 86 5.46 3.61 -8.64
C GLN A 86 4.24 3.88 -7.77
N PHE A 87 3.56 2.81 -7.35
CA PHE A 87 2.31 2.86 -6.58
C PHE A 87 1.21 3.74 -7.19
N GLN A 88 1.20 3.85 -8.54
CA GLN A 88 0.17 4.55 -9.31
C GLN A 88 -0.41 3.63 -10.41
N ARG A 89 -0.05 2.36 -10.41
CA ARG A 89 -0.56 1.29 -11.26
C ARG A 89 -0.32 -0.05 -10.62
N TYR A 90 -1.04 -1.05 -11.06
CA TYR A 90 -0.74 -2.44 -10.73
C TYR A 90 -0.97 -3.35 -11.93
N GLY A 91 -0.30 -4.50 -11.92
CA GLY A 91 -0.46 -5.50 -12.96
C GLY A 91 0.50 -6.67 -12.84
N ALA A 92 0.22 -7.72 -13.59
CA ALA A 92 1.09 -8.87 -13.73
C ALA A 92 0.88 -9.56 -15.08
N SER A 93 1.84 -10.39 -15.50
CA SER A 93 1.76 -11.15 -16.74
C SER A 93 0.72 -12.28 -16.68
N PHE A 94 0.36 -12.73 -15.47
CA PHE A 94 -0.61 -13.78 -15.20
C PHE A 94 -2.04 -13.28 -14.93
N LEU A 95 -2.29 -11.96 -15.05
CA LEU A 95 -3.64 -11.44 -15.05
C LEU A 95 -4.28 -11.62 -16.44
N ASP A 96 -5.58 -11.88 -16.46
CA ASP A 96 -6.33 -12.09 -17.69
C ASP A 96 -6.31 -10.84 -18.60
N SER A 97 -5.54 -10.89 -19.67
CA SER A 97 -5.34 -9.79 -20.61
C SER A 97 -6.63 -9.29 -21.26
N THR A 98 -7.70 -10.10 -21.27
CA THR A 98 -9.01 -9.71 -21.84
C THR A 98 -9.80 -8.80 -20.91
N LYS A 99 -9.41 -8.69 -19.65
CA LYS A 99 -10.08 -7.88 -18.62
C LYS A 99 -9.45 -6.50 -18.43
N TYR A 100 -8.30 -6.25 -19.03
CA TYR A 100 -7.55 -5.02 -18.83
C TYR A 100 -7.18 -4.35 -20.17
N ASN A 101 -7.50 -3.06 -20.28
CA ASN A 101 -7.12 -2.23 -21.44
C ASN A 101 -5.72 -1.59 -21.28
N PHE A 102 -5.13 -1.74 -20.10
CA PHE A 102 -3.84 -1.14 -19.77
C PHE A 102 -2.76 -2.21 -19.62
N LYS A 103 -1.60 -1.93 -20.18
CA LYS A 103 -0.42 -2.80 -20.06
C LYS A 103 0.86 -1.97 -19.89
N TYR A 104 1.85 -2.55 -19.23
CA TYR A 104 3.17 -1.95 -19.05
C TYR A 104 4.22 -3.04 -18.82
N THR A 105 5.50 -2.67 -18.90
CA THR A 105 6.61 -3.58 -18.63
C THR A 105 7.50 -2.95 -17.57
N PRO A 106 7.62 -3.55 -16.36
CA PRO A 106 8.57 -3.10 -15.36
C PRO A 106 10.00 -3.39 -15.80
N LEU A 107 10.91 -2.46 -15.56
CA LEU A 107 12.35 -2.61 -15.82
C LEU A 107 13.15 -2.08 -14.62
N PRO A 108 14.37 -2.56 -14.37
CA PRO A 108 15.22 -2.01 -13.31
C PRO A 108 15.37 -0.50 -13.40
N ASN A 109 15.21 0.19 -12.27
CA ASN A 109 15.42 1.61 -12.15
C ASN A 109 16.05 1.97 -10.79
N PHE A 110 16.22 3.28 -10.51
CA PHE A 110 16.81 3.75 -9.25
C PHE A 110 16.04 3.24 -8.01
N GLY A 111 14.71 3.21 -8.06
CA GLY A 111 13.85 2.81 -6.93
C GLY A 111 13.67 1.29 -6.79
N SER A 112 13.99 0.50 -7.84
CA SER A 112 13.83 -0.96 -7.84
C SER A 112 14.82 -1.60 -8.81
N LYS A 113 15.83 -2.28 -8.25
CA LYS A 113 16.88 -2.93 -9.06
C LYS A 113 16.39 -4.24 -9.66
N ASP A 114 15.46 -4.90 -8.99
CA ASP A 114 14.82 -6.14 -9.44
C ASP A 114 13.32 -6.05 -9.14
N PRO A 115 12.55 -5.35 -10.01
CA PRO A 115 11.10 -5.25 -9.82
C PRO A 115 10.42 -6.58 -10.10
N LYS A 116 9.31 -6.85 -9.40
CA LYS A 116 8.43 -7.98 -9.75
C LYS A 116 8.03 -7.88 -11.22
N GLU A 117 7.92 -9.02 -11.88
CA GLU A 117 7.57 -9.11 -13.31
C GLU A 117 8.57 -8.39 -14.25
N ASN A 118 9.83 -8.28 -13.82
CA ASN A 118 10.89 -7.63 -14.60
C ASN A 118 10.94 -8.13 -16.05
N GLY A 119 10.84 -7.20 -17.01
CA GLY A 119 10.88 -7.49 -18.44
C GLY A 119 9.63 -8.15 -19.04
N LYS A 120 8.62 -8.47 -18.23
CA LYS A 120 7.38 -9.10 -18.72
C LYS A 120 6.31 -8.03 -19.00
N ILE A 121 5.44 -8.31 -19.95
CA ILE A 121 4.25 -7.49 -20.20
C ILE A 121 3.25 -7.80 -19.07
N CYS A 122 2.93 -6.80 -18.27
CA CYS A 122 1.92 -6.85 -17.22
C CYS A 122 0.62 -6.25 -17.73
N PHE A 123 -0.50 -6.92 -17.46
CA PHE A 123 -1.85 -6.42 -17.67
C PHE A 123 -2.41 -5.95 -16.34
N GLY A 124 -3.16 -4.83 -16.30
CA GLY A 124 -3.64 -4.26 -15.05
C GLY A 124 -4.33 -2.92 -15.21
N LYS A 125 -4.22 -2.05 -14.20
CA LYS A 125 -4.84 -0.72 -14.19
C LYS A 125 -3.82 0.39 -14.00
N ASP A 126 -4.04 1.49 -14.72
CA ASP A 126 -3.39 2.77 -14.47
C ASP A 126 -4.28 3.60 -13.52
N LEU A 127 -3.70 4.01 -12.40
CA LEU A 127 -4.34 4.81 -11.36
C LEU A 127 -3.68 6.18 -11.21
N SER A 128 -2.80 6.57 -12.15
CA SER A 128 -2.03 7.81 -12.07
C SER A 128 -2.89 9.07 -12.06
N GLN A 129 -4.12 8.97 -12.54
CA GLN A 129 -5.12 10.05 -12.55
C GLN A 129 -6.20 9.89 -11.46
N THR A 130 -6.01 8.97 -10.52
CA THR A 130 -6.97 8.78 -9.43
C THR A 130 -6.98 10.02 -8.52
N PRO A 131 -8.16 10.57 -8.19
CA PRO A 131 -8.27 11.66 -7.24
C PRO A 131 -7.69 11.28 -5.87
N LYS A 132 -7.35 12.31 -5.08
CA LYS A 132 -6.93 12.11 -3.69
C LYS A 132 -7.95 11.26 -2.94
N THR A 133 -7.46 10.25 -2.23
CA THR A 133 -8.24 9.43 -1.29
C THR A 133 -7.58 9.44 0.08
N ASN A 134 -8.37 9.30 1.13
CA ASN A 134 -7.93 9.14 2.51
C ASN A 134 -8.40 7.81 3.12
N THR A 135 -8.81 6.87 2.27
CA THR A 135 -9.29 5.54 2.66
C THR A 135 -8.48 4.45 1.96
N VAL A 136 -8.42 3.28 2.58
CA VAL A 136 -7.91 2.08 1.93
C VAL A 136 -9.00 1.52 1.01
N ASN A 137 -8.67 1.36 -0.27
CA ASN A 137 -9.56 0.74 -1.24
C ASN A 137 -9.06 -0.69 -1.54
N LEU A 138 -9.83 -1.68 -1.12
CA LEU A 138 -9.53 -3.09 -1.35
C LEU A 138 -9.95 -3.59 -2.73
N ASP A 139 -10.76 -2.83 -3.47
CA ASP A 139 -11.23 -3.25 -4.82
C ASP A 139 -10.06 -3.51 -5.77
N TYR A 140 -8.93 -2.82 -5.61
CA TYR A 140 -7.76 -3.05 -6.45
C TYR A 140 -7.19 -4.46 -6.30
N ILE A 141 -7.03 -4.92 -5.07
CA ILE A 141 -6.50 -6.27 -4.81
C ILE A 141 -7.54 -7.35 -5.10
N LEU A 142 -8.82 -7.08 -4.83
CA LEU A 142 -9.93 -7.97 -5.14
C LEU A 142 -10.09 -8.16 -6.65
N ASP A 143 -10.04 -7.06 -7.43
CA ASP A 143 -10.07 -7.07 -8.89
C ASP A 143 -8.90 -7.87 -9.47
N ALA A 144 -7.68 -7.62 -9.00
CA ALA A 144 -6.51 -8.35 -9.46
C ALA A 144 -6.59 -9.84 -9.12
N TYR A 145 -7.02 -10.19 -7.91
CA TYR A 145 -7.21 -11.59 -7.51
C TYR A 145 -8.28 -12.28 -8.37
N LYS A 146 -9.44 -11.63 -8.54
CA LYS A 146 -10.55 -12.16 -9.35
C LYS A 146 -10.11 -12.47 -10.79
N ASN A 147 -9.31 -11.60 -11.39
CA ASN A 147 -8.86 -11.70 -12.77
C ASN A 147 -7.49 -12.40 -12.91
N THR A 148 -6.97 -13.02 -11.88
CA THR A 148 -5.79 -13.90 -11.96
C THR A 148 -6.19 -15.22 -12.59
N THR A 149 -5.46 -15.66 -13.61
CA THR A 149 -5.75 -16.90 -14.36
C THR A 149 -5.45 -18.15 -13.52
N ASP A 150 -4.35 -18.15 -12.80
CA ASP A 150 -3.97 -19.20 -11.84
C ASP A 150 -3.82 -18.59 -10.44
N LYS A 151 -4.78 -18.84 -9.56
CA LYS A 151 -4.82 -18.28 -8.20
C LYS A 151 -3.59 -18.62 -7.34
N SER A 152 -2.92 -19.72 -7.63
CA SER A 152 -1.70 -20.13 -6.91
C SER A 152 -0.53 -19.16 -7.13
N LEU A 153 -0.57 -18.39 -8.22
CA LEU A 153 0.45 -17.40 -8.55
C LEU A 153 0.26 -16.08 -7.82
N PHE A 154 -0.91 -15.83 -7.20
CA PHE A 154 -1.23 -14.49 -6.71
C PHE A 154 -0.51 -14.10 -5.45
N PHE A 155 -0.67 -14.87 -4.36
CA PHE A 155 -0.05 -14.55 -3.08
C PHE A 155 1.40 -15.00 -3.00
N ASN A 156 2.24 -14.16 -2.44
CA ASN A 156 3.58 -14.56 -2.05
C ASN A 156 3.51 -15.28 -0.69
N THR A 157 3.98 -16.51 -0.63
CA THR A 157 3.82 -17.43 0.51
C THR A 157 4.33 -16.90 1.85
N SER A 158 5.18 -15.89 1.88
CA SER A 158 5.76 -15.35 3.12
C SER A 158 5.40 -13.89 3.40
N GLY A 159 4.72 -13.20 2.49
CA GLY A 159 4.65 -11.73 2.48
C GLY A 159 3.31 -11.12 2.88
N PHE A 160 2.18 -11.67 2.42
CA PHE A 160 0.90 -10.97 2.50
C PHE A 160 0.44 -10.69 3.93
N THR A 161 0.56 -11.63 4.82
CA THR A 161 0.20 -11.46 6.24
C THR A 161 0.97 -10.32 6.92
N ARG A 162 2.23 -10.07 6.53
CA ARG A 162 3.04 -8.98 7.08
C ARG A 162 2.52 -7.61 6.62
N HIS A 163 2.09 -7.50 5.37
CA HIS A 163 1.56 -6.26 4.81
C HIS A 163 0.13 -5.98 5.27
N ALA A 164 -0.69 -7.02 5.37
CA ALA A 164 -2.08 -6.91 5.83
C ALA A 164 -2.21 -6.82 7.37
N GLY A 165 -1.18 -7.20 8.12
CA GLY A 165 -1.21 -7.27 9.58
C GLY A 165 -2.05 -8.42 10.14
N THR A 166 -2.71 -9.22 9.28
CA THR A 166 -3.59 -10.33 9.66
C THR A 166 -3.62 -11.40 8.58
N LYS A 167 -3.85 -12.66 9.00
CA LYS A 167 -4.08 -13.79 8.08
C LYS A 167 -5.52 -13.80 7.53
N GLU A 168 -6.42 -13.09 8.18
CA GLU A 168 -7.85 -13.15 7.88
C GLU A 168 -8.17 -12.53 6.52
N LEU A 169 -7.54 -11.40 6.16
CA LEU A 169 -7.79 -10.75 4.89
C LEU A 169 -7.48 -11.67 3.69
N GLN A 170 -6.39 -12.43 3.74
CA GLN A 170 -6.07 -13.40 2.68
C GLN A 170 -7.16 -14.46 2.55
N LYS A 171 -7.61 -15.05 3.66
CA LYS A 171 -8.67 -16.06 3.67
C LYS A 171 -9.97 -15.52 3.10
N GLN A 172 -10.34 -14.28 3.44
CA GLN A 172 -11.54 -13.63 2.93
C GLN A 172 -11.45 -13.38 1.41
N ILE A 173 -10.30 -12.95 0.91
CA ILE A 173 -10.07 -12.78 -0.53
C ILE A 173 -10.19 -14.13 -1.25
N GLU A 174 -9.56 -15.17 -0.73
CA GLU A 174 -9.60 -16.53 -1.28
C GLU A 174 -11.02 -17.12 -1.26
N ALA A 175 -11.81 -16.79 -0.24
CA ALA A 175 -13.22 -17.18 -0.13
C ALA A 175 -14.15 -16.36 -1.05
N GLY A 176 -13.65 -15.34 -1.75
CA GLY A 176 -14.42 -14.50 -2.66
C GLY A 176 -15.31 -13.47 -1.97
N LEU A 177 -15.01 -13.08 -0.73
CA LEU A 177 -15.73 -12.01 -0.04
C LEU A 177 -15.39 -10.66 -0.67
N SER A 178 -16.43 -9.82 -0.85
CA SER A 178 -16.29 -8.43 -1.29
C SER A 178 -16.04 -7.48 -0.11
N GLN A 179 -15.56 -6.29 -0.40
CA GLN A 179 -15.44 -5.21 0.57
C GLN A 179 -16.83 -4.75 1.05
#